data_881dd88786991f7f680f1d865d3de5bf
#
_entry.id   881dd88786991f7f680f1d865d3de5bf
#
_cell.length_a   1.000
_cell.length_b   1.000
_cell.length_c   1.000
_cell.angle_alpha   90.00
_cell.angle_beta   90.00
_cell.angle_gamma   90.00
#
_symmetry.space_group_name_H-M   'P 1'
#
loop_
_entity.id
_entity.type
_entity.pdbx_description
1 polymer ?
#
loop_
_entity_poly.entity_id
_entity_poly.type
_entity_poly.pdbx_seq_one_letter_code
_entity_poly.pdbx_strand_id
1 'polypeptide(L)'
;TYHKKDILLGDVSRQFIEDYEFWLKTEKKCCHNTATKYLKNFKKIIRIALAKGWMKNDPFSEIKFSLDKVEPDFLEDSEIQKLISKEIDIPRLGQVRDVFVFCCFTGLAFSDIHDLKKEHIVEDSNGAKWIRKGRQKTKIMCNIPLMEVPLKILGKYSTNEYCKSRGVLFPVLCNQ
;
A
#
# COMPACT_ATOMS: atom_id res chain seq x y z
N THR A 1 6.43 6.89 -23.16
CA THR A 1 7.67 6.09 -23.34
C THR A 1 8.83 7.05 -23.48
N TYR A 2 10.00 6.77 -22.86
CA TYR A 2 11.22 7.60 -22.97
C TYR A 2 11.77 7.57 -24.40
N HIS A 3 11.86 6.39 -24.98
CA HIS A 3 12.21 6.22 -26.40
C HIS A 3 10.98 5.78 -27.21
N LYS A 4 10.86 6.34 -28.44
CA LYS A 4 9.80 5.99 -29.38
C LYS A 4 10.05 4.66 -30.12
N LYS A 5 11.28 4.13 -30.04
CA LYS A 5 11.72 2.88 -30.67
C LYS A 5 12.37 1.96 -29.64
N ASP A 6 12.38 0.66 -29.92
CA ASP A 6 13.14 -0.31 -29.14
C ASP A 6 14.64 0.02 -29.16
N ILE A 7 15.31 -0.30 -28.06
CA ILE A 7 16.73 -0.04 -27.84
C ILE A 7 17.44 -1.38 -27.73
N LEU A 8 18.54 -1.52 -28.43
CA LEU A 8 19.39 -2.70 -28.28
C LEU A 8 20.06 -2.70 -26.91
N LEU A 9 20.19 -3.87 -26.27
CA LEU A 9 20.84 -3.97 -24.97
C LEU A 9 22.27 -3.44 -24.97
N GLY A 10 22.98 -3.53 -26.11
CA GLY A 10 24.33 -2.97 -26.26
C GLY A 10 24.40 -1.46 -26.24
N ASP A 11 23.29 -0.76 -26.54
CA ASP A 11 23.21 0.70 -26.54
C ASP A 11 22.87 1.28 -25.17
N VAL A 12 22.55 0.43 -24.19
CA VAL A 12 22.26 0.86 -22.82
C VAL A 12 23.59 1.15 -22.11
N SER A 13 24.05 2.37 -22.23
CA SER A 13 25.25 2.91 -21.58
C SER A 13 24.92 3.57 -20.25
N ARG A 14 25.98 3.94 -19.50
CA ARG A 14 25.83 4.79 -18.31
C ARG A 14 25.13 6.11 -18.65
N GLN A 15 25.56 6.77 -19.75
CA GLN A 15 24.94 8.02 -20.20
C GLN A 15 23.44 7.85 -20.45
N PHE A 16 23.03 6.73 -21.06
CA PHE A 16 21.61 6.43 -21.25
C PHE A 16 20.85 6.39 -19.91
N ILE A 17 21.44 5.82 -18.86
CA ILE A 17 20.80 5.77 -17.53
C ILE A 17 20.65 7.17 -16.92
N GLU A 18 21.70 8.00 -17.05
CA GLU A 18 21.70 9.38 -16.56
C GLU A 18 20.67 10.25 -17.32
N ASP A 19 20.60 10.12 -18.63
CA ASP A 19 19.60 10.80 -19.47
C ASP A 19 18.15 10.33 -19.14
N TYR A 20 17.98 9.05 -18.86
CA TYR A 20 16.70 8.52 -18.44
C TYR A 20 16.27 9.04 -17.07
N GLU A 21 17.21 9.14 -16.12
CA GLU A 21 16.95 9.78 -14.81
C GLU A 21 16.55 11.23 -14.98
N PHE A 22 17.28 11.97 -15.79
CA PHE A 22 16.99 13.37 -16.09
C PHE A 22 15.58 13.52 -16.68
N TRP A 23 15.26 12.72 -17.68
CA TRP A 23 13.91 12.70 -18.28
C TRP A 23 12.80 12.38 -17.29
N LEU A 24 13.01 11.42 -16.39
CA LEU A 24 12.04 11.11 -15.34
C LEU A 24 11.77 12.31 -14.43
N LYS A 25 12.81 13.07 -14.10
CA LYS A 25 12.69 14.23 -13.21
C LYS A 25 12.12 15.46 -13.92
N THR A 26 12.49 15.72 -15.16
CA THR A 26 12.09 16.92 -15.91
C THR A 26 10.76 16.74 -16.61
N GLU A 27 10.65 15.75 -17.51
CA GLU A 27 9.46 15.54 -18.34
C GLU A 27 8.33 14.84 -17.60
N LYS A 28 8.67 13.83 -16.77
CA LYS A 28 7.69 13.08 -15.98
C LYS A 28 7.43 13.70 -14.61
N LYS A 29 8.19 14.74 -14.23
CA LYS A 29 8.06 15.43 -12.94
C LYS A 29 8.07 14.48 -11.74
N CYS A 30 8.81 13.38 -11.86
CA CYS A 30 8.97 12.42 -10.77
C CYS A 30 9.85 13.03 -9.66
N CYS A 31 9.42 12.90 -8.40
CA CYS A 31 10.31 13.19 -7.27
C CYS A 31 11.49 12.21 -7.25
N HIS A 32 12.56 12.57 -6.53
CA HIS A 32 13.80 11.78 -6.47
C HIS A 32 13.56 10.31 -6.10
N ASN A 33 12.77 10.04 -5.09
CA ASN A 33 12.48 8.66 -4.64
C ASN A 33 11.75 7.84 -5.70
N THR A 34 10.85 8.47 -6.46
CA THR A 34 10.13 7.81 -7.54
C THR A 34 11.05 7.50 -8.71
N ALA A 35 11.89 8.46 -9.14
CA ALA A 35 12.89 8.25 -10.18
C ALA A 35 13.87 7.13 -9.79
N THR A 36 14.37 7.17 -8.56
CA THR A 36 15.24 6.12 -8.00
C THR A 36 14.58 4.73 -8.01
N LYS A 37 13.28 4.65 -7.72
CA LYS A 37 12.53 3.39 -7.79
C LYS A 37 12.47 2.83 -9.22
N TYR A 38 12.24 3.67 -10.22
CA TYR A 38 12.26 3.26 -11.63
C TYR A 38 13.65 2.77 -12.04
N LEU A 39 14.71 3.51 -11.69
CA LEU A 39 16.09 3.11 -11.97
C LEU A 39 16.47 1.78 -11.29
N LYS A 40 16.07 1.57 -10.03
CA LYS A 40 16.29 0.29 -9.32
C LYS A 40 15.57 -0.87 -10.01
N ASN A 41 14.37 -0.65 -10.54
CA ASN A 41 13.66 -1.67 -11.30
C ASN A 41 14.35 -1.94 -12.64
N PHE A 42 14.82 -0.92 -13.33
CA PHE A 42 15.60 -1.07 -14.55
C PHE A 42 16.90 -1.85 -14.29
N LYS A 43 17.62 -1.51 -13.21
CA LYS A 43 18.83 -2.26 -12.82
C LYS A 43 18.56 -3.76 -12.61
N LYS A 44 17.38 -4.16 -12.12
CA LYS A 44 17.01 -5.58 -12.00
C LYS A 44 16.97 -6.27 -13.35
N ILE A 45 16.42 -5.61 -14.38
CA ILE A 45 16.35 -6.14 -15.75
C ILE A 45 17.76 -6.28 -16.33
N ILE A 46 18.60 -5.25 -16.17
CA ILE A 46 20.00 -5.28 -16.62
C ILE A 46 20.77 -6.42 -15.95
N ARG A 47 20.56 -6.64 -14.64
CA ARG A 47 21.20 -7.78 -13.95
C ARG A 47 20.80 -9.14 -14.53
N ILE A 48 19.54 -9.29 -14.96
CA ILE A 48 19.11 -10.52 -15.64
C ILE A 48 19.83 -10.66 -16.99
N ALA A 49 19.96 -9.57 -17.76
CA ALA A 49 20.65 -9.58 -19.04
C ALA A 49 22.13 -9.93 -18.89
N LEU A 50 22.81 -9.40 -17.87
CA LEU A 50 24.20 -9.71 -17.53
C LEU A 50 24.33 -11.20 -17.13
N ALA A 51 23.46 -11.70 -16.24
CA ALA A 51 23.50 -13.09 -15.79
C ALA A 51 23.25 -14.09 -16.92
N LYS A 52 22.48 -13.70 -17.95
CA LYS A 52 22.23 -14.51 -19.15
C LYS A 52 23.29 -14.32 -20.25
N GLY A 53 24.32 -13.50 -20.02
CA GLY A 53 25.36 -13.21 -21.00
C GLY A 53 24.91 -12.35 -22.19
N TRP A 54 23.74 -11.73 -22.13
CA TRP A 54 23.23 -10.85 -23.19
C TRP A 54 23.91 -9.47 -23.19
N MET A 55 24.52 -9.09 -22.07
CA MET A 55 25.35 -7.90 -21.89
C MET A 55 26.66 -8.30 -21.23
N LYS A 56 27.74 -7.58 -21.60
CA LYS A 56 29.08 -7.80 -21.01
C LYS A 56 29.39 -6.83 -19.88
N ASN A 57 28.95 -5.57 -20.01
CA ASN A 57 29.26 -4.49 -19.06
C ASN A 57 28.00 -4.06 -18.30
N ASP A 58 28.13 -3.78 -17.00
CA ASP A 58 27.03 -3.26 -16.18
C ASP A 58 27.00 -1.73 -16.26
N PRO A 59 26.03 -1.11 -16.95
CA PRO A 59 25.90 0.33 -17.04
C PRO A 59 25.57 1.01 -15.69
N PHE A 60 25.19 0.22 -14.68
CA PHE A 60 24.92 0.70 -13.32
C PHE A 60 26.09 0.52 -12.34
N SER A 61 27.26 0.06 -12.79
CA SER A 61 28.39 -0.32 -11.91
C SER A 61 28.77 0.82 -10.95
N GLU A 62 28.82 2.06 -11.43
CA GLU A 62 29.19 3.23 -10.64
C GLU A 62 28.02 4.05 -10.10
N ILE A 63 26.78 3.68 -10.44
CA ILE A 63 25.59 4.41 -10.01
C ILE A 63 25.19 3.99 -8.61
N LYS A 64 25.30 4.93 -7.67
CA LYS A 64 24.85 4.78 -6.28
C LYS A 64 23.44 5.36 -6.14
N PHE A 65 22.54 4.60 -5.52
CA PHE A 65 21.19 5.04 -5.24
C PHE A 65 21.09 5.54 -3.81
N SER A 66 20.62 6.76 -3.66
CA SER A 66 20.16 7.31 -2.37
C SER A 66 18.65 7.43 -2.38
N LEU A 67 18.07 7.54 -1.20
CA LEU A 67 16.67 7.89 -1.02
C LEU A 67 16.59 9.08 -0.07
N ASP A 68 15.76 10.04 -0.42
CA ASP A 68 15.43 11.13 0.49
C ASP A 68 14.55 10.60 1.61
N LYS A 69 14.84 11.01 2.84
CA LYS A 69 13.99 10.73 3.98
C LYS A 69 12.67 11.50 3.79
N VAL A 70 11.58 10.77 3.80
CA VAL A 70 10.24 11.36 3.75
C VAL A 70 9.59 11.14 5.11
N GLU A 71 9.17 12.21 5.74
CA GLU A 71 8.36 12.15 6.94
C GLU A 71 6.89 12.25 6.51
N PRO A 72 6.11 11.16 6.62
CA PRO A 72 4.70 11.20 6.24
C PRO A 72 3.91 12.01 7.26
N ASP A 73 2.92 12.74 6.76
CA ASP A 73 1.92 13.36 7.62
C ASP A 73 1.10 12.28 8.35
N PHE A 74 0.65 12.60 9.55
CA PHE A 74 -0.23 11.76 10.34
C PHE A 74 -1.39 12.58 10.91
N LEU A 75 -2.47 11.89 11.24
CA LEU A 75 -3.61 12.52 11.89
C LEU A 75 -3.43 12.54 13.40
N GLU A 76 -3.71 13.67 14.00
CA GLU A 76 -3.81 13.79 15.45
C GLU A 76 -5.14 13.24 15.98
N ASP A 77 -5.21 12.91 17.27
CA ASP A 77 -6.44 12.40 17.89
C ASP A 77 -7.63 13.32 17.69
N SER A 78 -7.42 14.64 17.77
CA SER A 78 -8.44 15.65 17.54
C SER A 78 -9.03 15.60 16.13
N GLU A 79 -8.21 15.26 15.12
CA GLU A 79 -8.63 15.14 13.73
C GLU A 79 -9.39 13.83 13.50
N ILE A 80 -8.92 12.73 14.12
CA ILE A 80 -9.62 11.45 14.09
C ILE A 80 -11.01 11.59 14.76
N GLN A 81 -11.11 12.27 15.89
CA GLN A 81 -12.41 12.52 16.55
C GLN A 81 -13.36 13.38 15.69
N LYS A 82 -12.84 14.38 14.98
CA LYS A 82 -13.62 15.16 14.01
C LYS A 82 -14.15 14.27 12.87
N LEU A 83 -13.33 13.33 12.37
CA LEU A 83 -13.76 12.39 11.35
C LEU A 83 -14.85 11.43 11.85
N ILE A 84 -14.73 10.93 13.08
CA ILE A 84 -15.71 10.04 13.71
C ILE A 84 -17.06 10.74 13.89
N SER A 85 -17.03 11.97 14.39
CA SER A 85 -18.24 12.75 14.71
C SER A 85 -18.90 13.40 13.51
N LYS A 86 -18.20 13.50 12.36
CA LYS A 86 -18.73 14.16 11.18
C LYS A 86 -19.90 13.40 10.58
N GLU A 87 -21.04 14.07 10.44
CA GLU A 87 -22.15 13.54 9.65
C GLU A 87 -21.80 13.57 8.16
N ILE A 88 -22.04 12.47 7.48
CA ILE A 88 -21.78 12.30 6.06
C ILE A 88 -23.04 11.76 5.40
N ASP A 89 -23.71 12.60 4.62
CA ASP A 89 -24.98 12.27 3.95
C ASP A 89 -24.81 11.22 2.86
N ILE A 90 -23.63 11.12 2.27
CA ILE A 90 -23.34 10.17 1.20
C ILE A 90 -22.92 8.83 1.81
N PRO A 91 -23.74 7.77 1.72
CA PRO A 91 -23.47 6.49 2.37
C PRO A 91 -22.12 5.88 2.01
N ARG A 92 -21.71 5.99 0.73
CA ARG A 92 -20.42 5.52 0.23
C ARG A 92 -19.24 6.17 0.96
N LEU A 93 -19.29 7.49 1.17
CA LEU A 93 -18.23 8.22 1.88
C LEU A 93 -18.22 7.87 3.37
N GLY A 94 -19.41 7.66 3.97
CA GLY A 94 -19.51 7.14 5.33
C GLY A 94 -18.84 5.78 5.50
N GLN A 95 -19.02 4.87 4.54
CA GLN A 95 -18.33 3.57 4.54
C GLN A 95 -16.80 3.72 4.43
N VAL A 96 -16.32 4.59 3.53
CA VAL A 96 -14.88 4.84 3.38
C VAL A 96 -14.28 5.40 4.67
N ARG A 97 -14.96 6.38 5.29
CA ARG A 97 -14.55 6.92 6.60
C ARG A 97 -14.47 5.84 7.66
N ASP A 98 -15.50 5.01 7.81
CA ASP A 98 -15.57 3.97 8.83
C ASP A 98 -14.44 2.94 8.65
N VAL A 99 -14.16 2.51 7.42
CA VAL A 99 -13.03 1.64 7.10
C VAL A 99 -11.69 2.32 7.43
N PHE A 100 -11.54 3.60 7.07
CA PHE A 100 -10.33 4.37 7.36
C PHE A 100 -10.08 4.50 8.88
N VAL A 101 -11.11 4.90 9.64
CA VAL A 101 -11.03 4.99 11.10
C VAL A 101 -10.69 3.62 11.70
N PHE A 102 -11.31 2.56 11.23
CA PHE A 102 -10.98 1.20 11.68
C PHE A 102 -9.51 0.86 11.41
N CYS A 103 -8.95 1.25 10.25
CA CYS A 103 -7.53 1.11 9.95
C CYS A 103 -6.66 1.88 10.96
N CYS A 104 -7.02 3.11 11.31
CA CYS A 104 -6.26 3.93 12.26
C CYS A 104 -6.15 3.24 13.63
N PHE A 105 -7.23 2.63 14.12
CA PHE A 105 -7.24 1.98 15.43
C PHE A 105 -6.65 0.57 15.45
N THR A 106 -6.60 -0.11 14.30
CA THR A 106 -6.13 -1.51 14.23
C THR A 106 -4.78 -1.67 13.56
N GLY A 107 -4.30 -0.65 12.84
CA GLY A 107 -3.08 -0.74 12.04
C GLY A 107 -3.16 -1.76 10.91
N LEU A 108 -4.37 -2.23 10.56
CA LEU A 108 -4.56 -3.12 9.41
C LEU A 108 -4.43 -2.33 8.11
N ALA A 109 -3.80 -2.93 7.11
CA ALA A 109 -3.77 -2.39 5.78
C ALA A 109 -5.13 -2.58 5.08
N PHE A 110 -5.41 -1.76 4.06
CA PHE A 110 -6.63 -1.87 3.26
C PHE A 110 -6.89 -3.29 2.74
N SER A 111 -5.86 -3.95 2.23
CA SER A 111 -5.95 -5.34 1.76
C SER A 111 -6.34 -6.34 2.85
N ASP A 112 -5.88 -6.10 4.08
CA ASP A 112 -6.19 -6.99 5.21
C ASP A 112 -7.64 -6.82 5.68
N ILE A 113 -8.21 -5.60 5.58
CA ILE A 113 -9.61 -5.33 5.90
C ILE A 113 -10.55 -5.85 4.82
N HIS A 114 -10.17 -5.73 3.54
CA HIS A 114 -10.97 -6.24 2.44
C HIS A 114 -11.36 -7.72 2.64
N ASP A 115 -10.43 -8.52 3.18
CA ASP A 115 -10.61 -9.95 3.40
C ASP A 115 -10.86 -10.30 4.89
N LEU A 116 -11.25 -9.31 5.70
CA LEU A 116 -11.52 -9.56 7.12
C LEU A 116 -12.86 -10.26 7.30
N LYS A 117 -12.85 -11.44 7.96
CA LYS A 117 -14.01 -12.31 8.16
C LYS A 117 -14.31 -12.52 9.64
N LYS A 118 -15.49 -13.08 9.95
CA LYS A 118 -15.89 -13.40 11.33
C LYS A 118 -14.91 -14.35 12.02
N GLU A 119 -14.37 -15.33 11.31
CA GLU A 119 -13.39 -16.30 11.82
C GLU A 119 -12.09 -15.66 12.34
N HIS A 120 -11.78 -14.44 11.90
CA HIS A 120 -10.63 -13.69 12.36
C HIS A 120 -10.89 -12.95 13.69
N ILE A 121 -12.14 -12.88 14.14
CA ILE A 121 -12.50 -12.28 15.43
C ILE A 121 -12.58 -13.38 16.46
N VAL A 122 -11.72 -13.32 17.46
CA VAL A 122 -11.68 -14.26 18.57
C VAL A 122 -11.94 -13.54 19.89
N GLU A 123 -12.55 -14.23 20.83
CA GLU A 123 -12.78 -13.72 22.17
C GLU A 123 -11.83 -14.43 23.14
N ASP A 124 -11.22 -13.69 24.04
CA ASP A 124 -10.36 -14.25 25.07
C ASP A 124 -11.16 -14.67 26.30
N SER A 125 -10.47 -15.25 27.29
CA SER A 125 -11.08 -15.71 28.54
C SER A 125 -11.76 -14.60 29.36
N ASN A 126 -11.45 -13.34 29.09
CA ASN A 126 -11.99 -12.18 29.79
C ASN A 126 -13.14 -11.52 28.98
N GLY A 127 -13.52 -12.08 27.84
CA GLY A 127 -14.55 -11.53 26.96
C GLY A 127 -14.06 -10.41 26.04
N ALA A 128 -12.76 -10.12 26.04
CA ALA A 128 -12.20 -9.12 25.14
C ALA A 128 -12.04 -9.69 23.71
N LYS A 129 -12.40 -8.91 22.72
CA LYS A 129 -12.35 -9.33 21.32
C LYS A 129 -11.05 -8.91 20.67
N TRP A 130 -10.50 -9.81 19.86
CA TRP A 130 -9.23 -9.65 19.18
C TRP A 130 -9.36 -10.00 17.71
N ILE A 131 -8.59 -9.32 16.86
CA ILE A 131 -8.36 -9.75 15.48
C ILE A 131 -7.14 -10.65 15.46
N ARG A 132 -7.30 -11.90 15.01
CA ARG A 132 -6.21 -12.83 14.71
C ARG A 132 -6.19 -13.12 13.21
N LYS A 133 -5.25 -12.51 12.49
CA LYS A 133 -5.16 -12.62 11.02
C LYS A 133 -3.72 -12.53 10.55
N GLY A 134 -3.33 -13.40 9.61
CA GLY A 134 -2.07 -13.24 8.88
C GLY A 134 -2.15 -12.06 7.92
N ARG A 135 -1.17 -11.15 7.96
CA ARG A 135 -1.08 -10.05 6.99
C ARG A 135 -0.91 -10.58 5.58
N GLN A 136 -1.65 -10.03 4.62
CA GLN A 136 -1.61 -10.49 3.24
C GLN A 136 -0.22 -10.35 2.61
N LYS A 137 0.47 -9.23 2.89
CA LYS A 137 1.79 -8.91 2.29
C LYS A 137 2.94 -9.73 2.89
N THR A 138 2.96 -9.92 4.21
CA THR A 138 4.12 -10.48 4.93
C THR A 138 3.86 -11.88 5.48
N LYS A 139 2.60 -12.32 5.49
CA LYS A 139 2.13 -13.57 6.11
C LYS A 139 2.36 -13.65 7.63
N ILE A 140 2.78 -12.55 8.24
CA ILE A 140 2.99 -12.47 9.70
C ILE A 140 1.63 -12.41 10.40
N MET A 141 1.44 -13.25 11.41
CA MET A 141 0.24 -13.27 12.23
C MET A 141 0.16 -12.02 13.10
N CYS A 142 -0.97 -11.34 13.05
CA CYS A 142 -1.28 -10.19 13.91
C CYS A 142 -2.31 -10.59 14.95
N ASN A 143 -2.10 -10.13 16.19
CA ASN A 143 -3.06 -10.17 17.28
C ASN A 143 -3.34 -8.72 17.69
N ILE A 144 -4.54 -8.23 17.38
CA ILE A 144 -4.90 -6.82 17.55
C ILE A 144 -6.13 -6.75 18.46
N PRO A 145 -6.05 -6.08 19.63
CA PRO A 145 -7.21 -5.91 20.48
C PRO A 145 -8.23 -4.97 19.82
N LEU A 146 -9.51 -5.33 19.92
CA LEU A 146 -10.60 -4.49 19.46
C LEU A 146 -11.08 -3.58 20.58
N MET A 147 -10.72 -2.30 20.46
CA MET A 147 -11.19 -1.23 21.35
C MET A 147 -12.64 -0.83 21.02
N GLU A 148 -13.21 0.08 21.78
CA GLU A 148 -14.60 0.49 21.68
C GLU A 148 -14.98 1.01 20.27
N VAL A 149 -14.16 1.89 19.67
CA VAL A 149 -14.45 2.47 18.35
C VAL A 149 -14.47 1.43 17.24
N PRO A 150 -13.46 0.54 17.09
CA PRO A 150 -13.54 -0.58 16.16
C PRO A 150 -14.74 -1.50 16.38
N LEU A 151 -15.12 -1.78 17.63
CA LEU A 151 -16.28 -2.62 17.94
C LEU A 151 -17.60 -1.97 17.50
N LYS A 152 -17.76 -0.66 17.73
CA LYS A 152 -18.93 0.10 17.24
C LYS A 152 -19.04 0.06 15.72
N ILE A 153 -17.90 0.24 15.03
CA ILE A 153 -17.88 0.18 13.57
C ILE A 153 -18.23 -1.22 13.06
N LEU A 154 -17.70 -2.29 13.65
CA LEU A 154 -18.07 -3.67 13.32
C LEU A 154 -19.57 -3.93 13.53
N GLY A 155 -20.13 -3.44 14.63
CA GLY A 155 -21.56 -3.54 14.94
C GLY A 155 -22.45 -2.93 13.86
N LYS A 156 -22.04 -1.78 13.32
CA LYS A 156 -22.77 -1.06 12.25
C LYS A 156 -22.94 -1.89 10.98
N TYR A 157 -21.92 -2.71 10.62
CA TYR A 157 -21.96 -3.52 9.40
C TYR A 157 -22.42 -4.97 9.61
N SER A 158 -22.77 -5.35 10.84
CA SER A 158 -23.19 -6.72 11.18
C SER A 158 -24.43 -7.20 10.43
N THR A 159 -25.33 -6.30 10.07
CA THR A 159 -26.57 -6.57 9.33
C THR A 159 -26.47 -6.30 7.84
N ASN A 160 -25.34 -5.76 7.35
CA ASN A 160 -25.18 -5.38 5.97
C ASN A 160 -25.26 -6.62 5.03
N GLU A 161 -26.16 -6.59 4.05
CA GLU A 161 -26.43 -7.72 3.15
C GLU A 161 -25.22 -8.07 2.26
N TYR A 162 -24.48 -7.08 1.77
CA TYR A 162 -23.26 -7.31 1.01
C TYR A 162 -22.21 -8.05 1.84
N CYS A 163 -22.05 -7.65 3.10
CA CYS A 163 -21.11 -8.31 4.02
C CYS A 163 -21.51 -9.75 4.29
N LYS A 164 -22.82 -10.00 4.50
CA LYS A 164 -23.37 -11.35 4.74
C LYS A 164 -23.17 -12.27 3.52
N SER A 165 -23.50 -11.79 2.33
CA SER A 165 -23.40 -12.57 1.09
C SER A 165 -21.97 -12.96 0.74
N ARG A 166 -21.00 -12.12 1.08
CA ARG A 166 -19.57 -12.37 0.84
C ARG A 166 -18.80 -12.97 2.03
N GLY A 167 -19.45 -13.07 3.19
CA GLY A 167 -18.79 -13.56 4.40
C GLY A 167 -17.70 -12.66 4.94
N VAL A 168 -17.73 -11.35 4.61
CA VAL A 168 -16.75 -10.35 5.07
C VAL A 168 -17.35 -9.41 6.12
N LEU A 169 -16.52 -8.73 6.89
CA LEU A 169 -16.97 -7.82 7.95
C LEU A 169 -17.24 -6.40 7.47
N PHE A 170 -16.67 -5.99 6.33
CA PHE A 170 -16.77 -4.64 5.79
C PHE A 170 -17.16 -4.63 4.32
N PRO A 171 -18.01 -3.67 3.89
CA PRO A 171 -18.30 -3.43 2.48
C PRO A 171 -17.19 -2.60 1.84
N VAL A 172 -15.98 -3.16 1.76
CA VAL A 172 -14.81 -2.45 1.20
C VAL A 172 -14.98 -2.26 -0.29
N LEU A 173 -14.93 -1.02 -0.74
CA LEU A 173 -15.03 -0.68 -2.16
C LEU A 173 -13.71 -1.02 -2.86
N CYS A 174 -13.79 -1.55 -4.08
CA CYS A 174 -12.62 -1.78 -4.92
C CYS A 174 -11.94 -0.44 -5.27
N ASN A 175 -10.62 -0.42 -5.28
CA ASN A 175 -9.89 0.63 -5.98
C ASN A 175 -10.12 0.44 -7.48
N GLN A 176 -10.81 1.37 -8.10
CA GLN A 176 -10.91 1.47 -9.57
C GLN A 176 -9.67 2.15 -10.13
#